data_4a2f6a1eee2f55e8bb92ad18b04f27df
#
_entry.id   4a2f6a1eee2f55e8bb92ad18b04f27df
#
_cell.length_a   1.000
_cell.length_b   1.000
_cell.length_c   1.000
_cell.angle_alpha   90.00
_cell.angle_beta   90.00
_cell.angle_gamma   90.00
#
_symmetry.space_group_name_H-M   'P 1'
#
loop_
_entity.id
_entity.type
_entity.pdbx_description
1 polymer ?
#
loop_
_entity_poly.entity_id
_entity_poly.type
_entity_poly.pdbx_seq_one_letter_code
_entity_poly.pdbx_strand_id
1 'polypeptide(L)'
;YFNITGKIAESLEGYTALIASLLLFYVGYWMHKNTDIQKLKDKFTSAVDTSLGSGKGLTLFFIAFTASFREIFETILFLKILILDGHQQSFVGMGAASAVLLTFLVIAIAIKFSIRLNLKYLFKASTVLILSLSTIFLGKGIGALQKVGAFSQTSIDAFSLPAIGFNSTLEVLIAQMTMVVLVLSFFFFTKVKLARGVA
;
A
#
# COMPACT_ATOMS: atom_id res chain seq x y z
N TYR A 1 -25.80 -13.43 20.71
CA TYR A 1 -24.59 -12.61 20.99
C TYR A 1 -23.56 -12.71 19.85
N PHE A 2 -23.27 -13.90 19.32
CA PHE A 2 -22.28 -14.12 18.26
C PHE A 2 -22.58 -13.36 16.95
N ASN A 3 -23.86 -13.22 16.61
CA ASN A 3 -24.27 -12.61 15.34
C ASN A 3 -24.11 -11.06 15.32
N ILE A 4 -24.19 -10.42 16.45
CA ILE A 4 -24.05 -8.96 16.57
C ILE A 4 -22.57 -8.57 16.50
N THR A 5 -21.70 -9.33 17.16
CA THR A 5 -20.26 -9.09 17.17
C THR A 5 -19.65 -9.28 15.79
N GLY A 6 -20.11 -10.28 15.01
CA GLY A 6 -19.68 -10.50 13.63
C GLY A 6 -20.07 -9.35 12.69
N LYS A 7 -21.31 -8.87 12.78
CA LYS A 7 -21.78 -7.73 11.96
C LYS A 7 -21.00 -6.44 12.26
N ILE A 8 -20.68 -6.17 13.52
CA ILE A 8 -19.90 -5.00 13.90
C ILE A 8 -18.48 -5.12 13.34
N ALA A 9 -17.85 -6.29 13.45
CA ALA A 9 -16.51 -6.53 12.92
C ALA A 9 -16.47 -6.35 11.39
N GLU A 10 -17.40 -6.94 10.65
CA GLU A 10 -17.51 -6.79 9.20
C GLU A 10 -17.80 -5.33 8.77
N SER A 11 -18.63 -4.61 9.55
CA SER A 11 -18.86 -3.18 9.29
C SER A 11 -17.60 -2.35 9.47
N LEU A 12 -16.85 -2.60 10.56
CA LEU A 12 -15.57 -1.93 10.81
C LEU A 12 -14.55 -2.25 9.72
N GLU A 13 -14.44 -3.52 9.31
CA GLU A 13 -13.60 -3.93 8.19
C GLU A 13 -13.97 -3.19 6.91
N GLY A 14 -15.26 -3.12 6.59
CA GLY A 14 -15.75 -2.40 5.41
C GLY A 14 -15.39 -0.92 5.40
N TYR A 15 -15.70 -0.21 6.48
CA TYR A 15 -15.39 1.22 6.59
C TYR A 15 -13.90 1.51 6.61
N THR A 16 -13.12 0.72 7.34
CA THR A 16 -11.66 0.90 7.38
C THR A 16 -11.02 0.63 6.02
N ALA A 17 -11.50 -0.37 5.27
CA ALA A 17 -11.04 -0.66 3.92
C ALA A 17 -11.37 0.49 2.94
N LEU A 18 -12.57 1.10 3.04
CA LEU A 18 -12.93 2.26 2.22
C LEU A 18 -12.06 3.48 2.54
N ILE A 19 -11.83 3.76 3.83
CA ILE A 19 -10.94 4.86 4.25
C ILE A 19 -9.52 4.60 3.73
N ALA A 20 -9.01 3.37 3.89
CA ALA A 20 -7.70 2.99 3.38
C ALA A 20 -7.61 3.14 1.86
N SER A 21 -8.65 2.76 1.12
CA SER A 21 -8.73 2.95 -0.33
C SER A 21 -8.59 4.43 -0.71
N LEU A 22 -9.35 5.32 -0.07
CA LEU A 22 -9.28 6.76 -0.34
C LEU A 22 -7.92 7.36 -0.02
N LEU A 23 -7.32 6.95 1.11
CA LEU A 23 -5.97 7.40 1.49
C LEU A 23 -4.91 6.91 0.51
N LEU A 24 -4.96 5.65 0.11
CA LEU A 24 -4.04 5.09 -0.89
C LEU A 24 -4.20 5.77 -2.25
N PHE A 25 -5.42 6.05 -2.67
CA PHE A 25 -5.68 6.80 -3.91
C PHE A 25 -5.08 8.20 -3.84
N TYR A 26 -5.29 8.92 -2.74
CA TYR A 26 -4.72 10.26 -2.53
C TYR A 26 -3.19 10.23 -2.56
N VAL A 27 -2.58 9.30 -1.85
CA VAL A 27 -1.11 9.14 -1.80
C VAL A 27 -0.56 8.78 -3.18
N GLY A 28 -1.18 7.84 -3.89
CA GLY A 28 -0.80 7.47 -5.25
C GLY A 28 -0.91 8.63 -6.23
N TYR A 29 -1.98 9.40 -6.13
CA TYR A 29 -2.17 10.63 -6.89
C TYR A 29 -1.08 11.67 -6.60
N TRP A 30 -0.83 11.95 -5.32
CA TRP A 30 0.19 12.90 -4.89
C TRP A 30 1.59 12.50 -5.35
N MET A 31 1.91 11.22 -5.21
CA MET A 31 3.19 10.65 -5.60
C MET A 31 3.42 10.75 -7.11
N HIS A 32 2.37 10.52 -7.91
CA HIS A 32 2.44 10.69 -9.36
C HIS A 32 2.63 12.16 -9.78
N LYS A 33 1.92 13.09 -9.13
CA LYS A 33 2.01 14.52 -9.44
C LYS A 33 3.36 15.12 -9.07
N ASN A 34 3.96 14.67 -7.97
CA ASN A 34 5.21 15.22 -7.44
C ASN A 34 6.45 14.41 -7.88
N THR A 35 6.48 13.97 -9.14
CA THR A 35 7.54 13.13 -9.71
C THR A 35 8.87 13.89 -9.93
N ASP A 36 9.06 15.07 -9.36
CA ASP A 36 10.33 15.81 -9.42
C ASP A 36 11.34 15.23 -8.40
N ILE A 37 11.75 13.99 -8.71
CA ILE A 37 12.63 13.16 -7.87
C ILE A 37 13.98 13.83 -7.67
N GLN A 38 14.43 14.65 -8.64
CA GLN A 38 15.69 15.38 -8.55
C GLN A 38 15.65 16.34 -7.38
N LYS A 39 14.60 17.16 -7.27
CA LYS A 39 14.42 18.09 -6.14
C LYS A 39 14.30 17.36 -4.80
N LEU A 40 13.66 16.20 -4.78
CA LEU A 40 13.55 15.39 -3.57
C LEU A 40 14.92 14.83 -3.17
N LYS A 41 15.67 14.28 -4.12
CA LYS A 41 17.01 13.76 -3.92
C LYS A 41 17.94 14.88 -3.40
N ASP A 42 17.93 16.04 -4.06
CA ASP A 42 18.78 17.17 -3.68
C ASP A 42 18.45 17.68 -2.27
N LYS A 43 17.17 17.74 -1.90
CA LYS A 43 16.74 18.07 -0.54
C LYS A 43 17.19 17.03 0.49
N PHE A 44 17.09 15.74 0.18
CA PHE A 44 17.56 14.69 1.08
C PHE A 44 19.07 14.73 1.22
N THR A 45 19.81 14.83 0.12
CA THR A 45 21.27 14.87 0.15
C THR A 45 21.75 16.10 0.93
N SER A 46 21.21 17.29 0.64
CA SER A 46 21.56 18.50 1.38
C SER A 46 21.20 18.44 2.86
N ALA A 47 20.06 17.85 3.22
CA ALA A 47 19.65 17.65 4.62
C ALA A 47 20.60 16.69 5.35
N VAL A 48 21.01 15.60 4.70
CA VAL A 48 21.99 14.65 5.24
C VAL A 48 23.36 15.29 5.39
N ASP A 49 23.86 15.97 4.36
CA ASP A 49 25.17 16.64 4.37
C ASP A 49 25.20 17.75 5.43
N THR A 50 24.15 18.56 5.54
CA THR A 50 24.02 19.58 6.58
C THR A 50 23.99 18.98 7.98
N SER A 51 23.32 17.86 8.15
CA SER A 51 23.22 17.18 9.45
C SER A 51 24.54 16.49 9.85
N LEU A 52 25.27 15.92 8.90
CA LEU A 52 26.58 15.31 9.13
C LEU A 52 27.64 16.40 9.40
N GLY A 53 27.63 17.49 8.65
CA GLY A 53 28.56 18.61 8.83
C GLY A 53 28.34 19.42 10.12
N SER A 54 27.12 19.40 10.67
CA SER A 54 26.76 20.14 11.90
C SER A 54 26.81 19.29 13.18
N GLY A 55 27.38 18.08 13.14
CA GLY A 55 27.43 17.18 14.30
C GLY A 55 26.09 16.57 14.71
N LYS A 56 25.03 16.72 13.90
CA LYS A 56 23.68 16.20 14.15
C LYS A 56 23.48 14.75 13.68
N GLY A 57 24.56 14.03 13.38
CA GLY A 57 24.51 12.60 13.00
C GLY A 57 23.82 11.74 14.04
N LEU A 58 23.96 12.07 15.33
CA LEU A 58 23.29 11.38 16.42
C LEU A 58 21.76 11.58 16.35
N THR A 59 21.28 12.75 15.98
CA THR A 59 19.83 13.03 15.80
C THR A 59 19.26 12.20 14.67
N LEU A 60 19.97 12.13 13.51
CA LEU A 60 19.56 11.28 12.40
C LEU A 60 19.53 9.80 12.79
N PHE A 61 20.54 9.34 13.56
CA PHE A 61 20.57 7.99 14.09
C PHE A 61 19.34 7.69 14.95
N PHE A 62 19.01 8.56 15.91
CA PHE A 62 17.83 8.35 16.77
C PHE A 62 16.51 8.37 16.01
N ILE A 63 16.36 9.24 15.00
CA ILE A 63 15.17 9.26 14.14
C ILE A 63 15.05 7.95 13.37
N ALA A 64 16.12 7.51 12.72
CA ALA A 64 16.13 6.26 11.97
C ALA A 64 15.93 5.04 12.88
N PHE A 65 16.56 5.03 14.05
CA PHE A 65 16.40 3.98 15.05
C PHE A 65 14.95 3.88 15.55
N THR A 66 14.33 5.01 15.91
CA THR A 66 12.95 5.05 16.41
C THR A 66 11.97 4.57 15.33
N ALA A 67 12.16 5.01 14.08
CA ALA A 67 11.36 4.55 12.96
C ALA A 67 11.49 3.03 12.74
N SER A 68 12.72 2.52 12.70
CA SER A 68 12.98 1.08 12.53
C SER A 68 12.45 0.26 13.71
N PHE A 69 12.61 0.76 14.92
CA PHE A 69 12.10 0.09 16.14
C PHE A 69 10.57 -0.03 16.10
N ARG A 70 9.89 1.02 15.66
CA ARG A 70 8.43 1.01 15.48
C ARG A 70 8.00 -0.08 14.49
N GLU A 71 8.64 -0.17 13.32
CA GLU A 71 8.31 -1.16 12.30
C GLU A 71 8.55 -2.60 12.80
N ILE A 72 9.66 -2.82 13.52
CA ILE A 72 9.94 -4.14 14.12
C ILE A 72 8.88 -4.49 15.15
N PHE A 73 8.49 -3.54 16.00
CA PHE A 73 7.47 -3.76 17.02
C PHE A 73 6.11 -4.08 16.41
N GLU A 74 5.69 -3.34 15.39
CA GLU A 74 4.45 -3.61 14.64
C GLU A 74 4.50 -5.03 14.02
N THR A 75 5.62 -5.40 13.40
CA THR A 75 5.80 -6.73 12.79
C THR A 75 5.66 -7.85 13.84
N ILE A 76 6.28 -7.70 15.01
CA ILE A 76 6.17 -8.67 16.11
C ILE A 76 4.72 -8.79 16.59
N LEU A 77 4.00 -7.66 16.72
CA LEU A 77 2.60 -7.67 17.10
C LEU A 77 1.73 -8.40 16.07
N PHE A 78 1.93 -8.16 14.78
CA PHE A 78 1.21 -8.87 13.72
C PHE A 78 1.46 -10.37 13.73
N LEU A 79 2.72 -10.79 13.89
CA LEU A 79 3.05 -12.22 14.01
C LEU A 79 2.39 -12.85 15.25
N LYS A 80 2.35 -12.12 16.36
CA LYS A 80 1.69 -12.59 17.58
C LYS A 80 0.18 -12.70 17.40
N ILE A 81 -0.45 -11.74 16.73
CA ILE A 81 -1.89 -11.79 16.42
C ILE A 81 -2.20 -13.00 15.54
N LEU A 82 -1.40 -13.29 14.51
CA LEU A 82 -1.59 -14.48 13.65
C LEU A 82 -1.55 -15.79 14.46
N ILE A 83 -0.66 -15.88 15.44
CA ILE A 83 -0.59 -17.06 16.33
C ILE A 83 -1.83 -17.15 17.22
N LEU A 84 -2.29 -16.03 17.76
CA LEU A 84 -3.49 -15.97 18.61
C LEU A 84 -4.78 -16.26 17.84
N ASP A 85 -4.81 -15.95 16.55
CA ASP A 85 -5.94 -16.18 15.63
C ASP A 85 -6.05 -17.65 15.18
N GLY A 86 -5.29 -18.54 15.81
CA GLY A 86 -5.35 -19.99 15.61
C GLY A 86 -4.44 -20.52 14.49
N HIS A 87 -3.60 -19.69 13.89
CA HIS A 87 -2.61 -20.16 12.93
C HIS A 87 -1.50 -20.94 13.64
N GLN A 88 -1.11 -22.07 13.06
CA GLN A 88 -0.06 -22.90 13.63
C GLN A 88 1.25 -22.12 13.74
N GLN A 89 1.81 -22.04 14.94
CA GLN A 89 3.03 -21.27 15.23
C GLN A 89 4.21 -21.65 14.32
N SER A 90 4.31 -22.92 13.92
CA SER A 90 5.31 -23.38 12.97
C SER A 90 5.18 -22.73 11.59
N PHE A 91 3.98 -22.58 11.05
CA PHE A 91 3.77 -21.94 9.76
C PHE A 91 4.01 -20.43 9.81
N VAL A 92 3.62 -19.78 10.89
CA VAL A 92 3.92 -18.34 11.11
C VAL A 92 5.44 -18.14 11.21
N GLY A 93 6.13 -19.00 11.94
CA GLY A 93 7.59 -18.97 12.06
C GLY A 93 8.31 -19.22 10.72
N MET A 94 7.85 -20.21 9.94
CA MET A 94 8.39 -20.46 8.60
C MET A 94 8.15 -19.29 7.65
N GLY A 95 6.95 -18.69 7.70
CA GLY A 95 6.62 -17.50 6.93
C GLY A 95 7.54 -16.31 7.27
N ALA A 96 7.75 -16.04 8.55
CA ALA A 96 8.66 -15.00 9.01
C ALA A 96 10.11 -15.28 8.58
N ALA A 97 10.60 -16.50 8.73
CA ALA A 97 11.95 -16.88 8.31
C ALA A 97 12.14 -16.75 6.79
N SER A 98 11.15 -17.16 5.99
CA SER A 98 11.20 -17.01 4.53
C SER A 98 11.17 -15.55 4.10
N ALA A 99 10.41 -14.68 4.78
CA ALA A 99 10.40 -13.24 4.53
C ALA A 99 11.76 -12.59 4.82
N VAL A 100 12.40 -12.95 5.92
CA VAL A 100 13.75 -12.48 6.26
C VAL A 100 14.75 -12.92 5.19
N LEU A 101 14.72 -14.19 4.79
CA LEU A 101 15.61 -14.74 3.78
C LEU A 101 15.42 -14.06 2.42
N LEU A 102 14.16 -13.82 2.02
CA LEU A 102 13.82 -13.09 0.80
C LEU A 102 14.36 -11.65 0.85
N THR A 103 14.23 -10.98 1.99
CA THR A 103 14.75 -9.62 2.19
C THR A 103 16.25 -9.57 2.01
N PHE A 104 17.00 -10.51 2.64
CA PHE A 104 18.45 -10.61 2.45
C PHE A 104 18.83 -10.90 1.00
N LEU A 105 18.08 -11.76 0.31
CA LEU A 105 18.29 -12.04 -1.10
C LEU A 105 18.15 -10.79 -1.96
N VAL A 106 17.08 -10.02 -1.74
CA VAL A 106 16.84 -8.76 -2.46
C VAL A 106 17.95 -7.75 -2.22
N ILE A 107 18.39 -7.60 -0.96
CA ILE A 107 19.51 -6.71 -0.60
C ILE A 107 20.82 -7.17 -1.28
N ALA A 108 21.13 -8.47 -1.23
CA ALA A 108 22.32 -9.01 -1.86
C ALA A 108 22.32 -8.81 -3.39
N ILE A 109 21.18 -9.01 -4.03
CA ILE A 109 20.99 -8.74 -5.46
C ILE A 109 21.22 -7.26 -5.75
N ALA A 110 20.61 -6.37 -4.96
CA ALA A 110 20.77 -4.93 -5.13
C ALA A 110 22.22 -4.46 -5.00
N ILE A 111 22.95 -5.00 -4.03
CA ILE A 111 24.38 -4.69 -3.83
C ILE A 111 25.24 -5.27 -4.96
N LYS A 112 25.05 -6.58 -5.29
CA LYS A 112 25.86 -7.28 -6.29
C LYS A 112 25.76 -6.69 -7.69
N PHE A 113 24.57 -6.30 -8.09
CA PHE A 113 24.32 -5.72 -9.41
C PHE A 113 24.66 -4.23 -9.48
N SER A 114 25.15 -3.61 -8.39
CA SER A 114 25.40 -2.15 -8.32
C SER A 114 24.24 -1.37 -8.94
N ILE A 115 23.03 -1.82 -8.68
CA ILE A 115 21.84 -1.25 -9.31
C ILE A 115 21.78 0.20 -8.88
N ARG A 116 22.21 1.08 -9.76
CA ARG A 116 21.84 2.49 -9.68
C ARG A 116 20.32 2.54 -9.82
N LEU A 117 19.65 2.31 -8.68
CA LEU A 117 18.20 2.34 -8.63
C LEU A 117 17.77 3.70 -9.19
N ASN A 118 17.26 3.67 -10.39
CA ASN A 118 16.69 4.86 -10.97
C ASN A 118 15.42 5.17 -10.17
N LEU A 119 15.54 6.06 -9.19
CA LEU A 119 14.47 6.48 -8.30
C LEU A 119 13.16 6.72 -9.05
N LYS A 120 13.24 7.20 -10.30
CA LYS A 120 12.09 7.44 -11.14
C LYS A 120 11.28 6.16 -11.42
N TYR A 121 11.95 5.04 -11.70
CA TYR A 121 11.26 3.76 -11.91
C TYR A 121 10.68 3.19 -10.61
N LEU A 122 11.43 3.35 -9.50
CA LEU A 122 10.95 2.93 -8.17
C LEU A 122 9.67 3.67 -7.79
N PHE A 123 9.67 4.99 -7.91
CA PHE A 123 8.48 5.81 -7.62
C PHE A 123 7.31 5.47 -8.54
N LYS A 124 7.57 5.25 -9.83
CA LYS A 124 6.53 4.85 -10.78
C LYS A 124 5.93 3.48 -10.42
N ALA A 125 6.77 2.50 -10.10
CA ALA A 125 6.32 1.18 -9.68
C ALA A 125 5.51 1.24 -8.39
N SER A 126 5.99 1.99 -7.38
CA SER A 126 5.28 2.21 -6.13
C SER A 126 3.93 2.91 -6.35
N THR A 127 3.86 3.90 -7.23
CA THR A 127 2.59 4.57 -7.58
C THR A 127 1.58 3.58 -8.16
N VAL A 128 2.00 2.75 -9.11
CA VAL A 128 1.13 1.73 -9.72
C VAL A 128 0.66 0.74 -8.66
N LEU A 129 1.56 0.27 -7.79
CA LEU A 129 1.24 -0.66 -6.72
C LEU A 129 0.23 -0.06 -5.73
N ILE A 130 0.45 1.16 -5.27
CA ILE A 130 -0.44 1.86 -4.33
C ILE A 130 -1.84 2.07 -4.94
N LEU A 131 -1.92 2.48 -6.20
CA LEU A 131 -3.21 2.67 -6.88
C LEU A 131 -3.93 1.33 -7.14
N SER A 132 -3.19 0.26 -7.42
CA SER A 132 -3.77 -1.09 -7.51
C SER A 132 -4.33 -1.56 -6.17
N LEU A 133 -3.57 -1.36 -5.08
CA LEU A 133 -4.05 -1.66 -3.73
C LEU A 133 -5.29 -0.84 -3.35
N SER A 134 -5.32 0.44 -3.72
CA SER A 134 -6.51 1.29 -3.53
C SER A 134 -7.76 0.67 -4.16
N THR A 135 -7.64 0.19 -5.41
CA THR A 135 -8.75 -0.46 -6.12
C THR A 135 -9.17 -1.78 -5.44
N ILE A 136 -8.23 -2.56 -4.94
CA ILE A 136 -8.49 -3.80 -4.20
C ILE A 136 -9.24 -3.50 -2.89
N PHE A 137 -8.76 -2.53 -2.11
CA PHE A 137 -9.41 -2.14 -0.85
C PHE A 137 -10.80 -1.56 -1.06
N LEU A 138 -11.04 -0.83 -2.18
CA LEU A 138 -12.37 -0.37 -2.55
C LEU A 138 -13.35 -1.55 -2.70
N GLY A 139 -12.96 -2.56 -3.45
CA GLY A 139 -13.78 -3.75 -3.65
C GLY A 139 -14.02 -4.54 -2.36
N LYS A 140 -12.97 -4.74 -1.54
CA LYS A 140 -13.10 -5.40 -0.24
C LYS A 140 -14.03 -4.64 0.70
N GLY A 141 -13.90 -3.31 0.76
CA GLY A 141 -14.72 -2.47 1.62
C GLY A 141 -16.20 -2.53 1.25
N ILE A 142 -16.54 -2.40 -0.03
CA ILE A 142 -17.92 -2.52 -0.50
C ILE A 142 -18.44 -3.94 -0.21
N GLY A 143 -17.66 -4.98 -0.52
CA GLY A 143 -18.05 -6.37 -0.29
C GLY A 143 -18.32 -6.70 1.19
N ALA A 144 -17.50 -6.16 2.11
CA ALA A 144 -17.73 -6.31 3.54
C ALA A 144 -19.03 -5.62 3.99
N LEU A 145 -19.30 -4.40 3.49
CA LEU A 145 -20.52 -3.66 3.79
C LEU A 145 -21.78 -4.28 3.16
N GLN A 146 -21.64 -4.96 2.02
CA GLN A 146 -22.72 -5.74 1.43
C GLN A 146 -23.13 -6.93 2.31
N LYS A 147 -22.17 -7.64 2.91
CA LYS A 147 -22.43 -8.77 3.82
C LYS A 147 -23.27 -8.37 5.03
N VAL A 148 -23.07 -7.15 5.55
CA VAL A 148 -23.87 -6.64 6.68
C VAL A 148 -25.18 -5.98 6.27
N GLY A 149 -25.44 -5.88 4.96
CA GLY A 149 -26.68 -5.28 4.42
C GLY A 149 -26.66 -3.76 4.38
N ALA A 150 -25.48 -3.11 4.51
CA ALA A 150 -25.35 -1.66 4.41
C ALA A 150 -25.41 -1.15 2.96
N PHE A 151 -25.04 -2.00 1.99
CA PHE A 151 -25.19 -1.74 0.55
C PHE A 151 -26.03 -2.82 -0.09
N SER A 152 -26.74 -2.44 -1.17
CA SER A 152 -27.47 -3.43 -1.98
C SER A 152 -26.50 -4.41 -2.62
N GLN A 153 -26.97 -5.60 -2.91
CA GLN A 153 -26.19 -6.66 -3.50
C GLN A 153 -26.93 -7.21 -4.72
N THR A 154 -26.49 -6.78 -5.90
CA THR A 154 -26.97 -7.32 -7.16
C THR A 154 -25.97 -8.35 -7.66
N SER A 155 -26.25 -9.64 -7.46
CA SER A 155 -25.40 -10.74 -7.91
C SER A 155 -25.37 -10.80 -9.43
N ILE A 156 -24.18 -10.95 -9.98
CA ILE A 156 -23.95 -11.21 -11.40
C ILE A 156 -23.26 -12.56 -11.56
N ASP A 157 -23.60 -13.29 -12.62
CA ASP A 157 -22.93 -14.55 -12.98
C ASP A 157 -21.52 -14.27 -13.52
N ALA A 158 -20.65 -13.79 -12.65
CA ALA A 158 -19.26 -13.50 -12.95
C ALA A 158 -18.34 -14.26 -11.99
N PHE A 159 -17.13 -14.52 -12.46
CA PHE A 159 -16.09 -15.13 -11.65
C PHE A 159 -15.71 -14.22 -10.47
N SER A 160 -15.73 -14.73 -9.25
CA SER A 160 -15.32 -13.98 -8.07
C SER A 160 -13.86 -14.24 -7.73
N LEU A 161 -13.11 -13.18 -7.44
CA LEU A 161 -11.70 -13.20 -6.98
C LEU A 161 -11.57 -12.43 -5.67
N PRO A 162 -11.89 -13.06 -4.53
CA PRO A 162 -11.84 -12.37 -3.23
C PRO A 162 -10.46 -11.82 -2.88
N ALA A 163 -9.38 -12.44 -3.41
CA ALA A 163 -8.01 -11.98 -3.20
C ALA A 163 -7.77 -10.54 -3.69
N ILE A 164 -8.37 -10.16 -4.82
CA ILE A 164 -8.28 -8.81 -5.38
C ILE A 164 -9.51 -7.94 -5.04
N GLY A 165 -10.31 -8.37 -4.07
CA GLY A 165 -11.51 -7.66 -3.65
C GLY A 165 -12.63 -7.65 -4.69
N PHE A 166 -12.55 -8.54 -5.70
CA PHE A 166 -13.59 -8.68 -6.71
C PHE A 166 -14.64 -9.69 -6.24
N ASN A 167 -15.78 -9.19 -5.80
CA ASN A 167 -16.96 -9.97 -5.53
C ASN A 167 -17.89 -9.91 -6.76
N SER A 168 -18.59 -10.99 -7.06
CA SER A 168 -19.51 -11.09 -8.21
C SER A 168 -20.78 -10.24 -7.99
N THR A 169 -20.60 -8.95 -7.70
CA THR A 169 -21.69 -7.99 -7.53
C THR A 169 -21.49 -6.78 -8.46
N LEU A 170 -22.59 -6.30 -8.99
CA LEU A 170 -22.59 -5.21 -9.96
C LEU A 170 -22.02 -3.92 -9.35
N GLU A 171 -22.29 -3.66 -8.08
CA GLU A 171 -21.84 -2.48 -7.35
C GLU A 171 -20.32 -2.46 -7.18
N VAL A 172 -19.73 -3.59 -6.79
CA VAL A 172 -18.26 -3.74 -6.67
C VAL A 172 -17.60 -3.56 -8.03
N LEU A 173 -18.15 -4.18 -9.07
CA LEU A 173 -17.62 -4.05 -10.43
C LEU A 173 -17.61 -2.60 -10.91
N ILE A 174 -18.75 -1.90 -10.77
CA ILE A 174 -18.86 -0.49 -11.19
C ILE A 174 -17.88 0.38 -10.40
N ALA A 175 -17.78 0.18 -9.09
CA ALA A 175 -16.88 0.98 -8.26
C ALA A 175 -15.41 0.76 -8.64
N GLN A 176 -14.97 -0.49 -8.82
CA GLN A 176 -13.61 -0.81 -9.23
C GLN A 176 -13.31 -0.31 -10.65
N MET A 177 -14.23 -0.48 -11.60
CA MET A 177 -14.07 0.03 -12.96
C MET A 177 -14.00 1.56 -12.99
N THR A 178 -14.82 2.24 -12.22
CA THR A 178 -14.76 3.71 -12.07
C THR A 178 -13.41 4.15 -11.54
N MET A 179 -12.88 3.45 -10.52
CA MET A 179 -11.57 3.74 -9.95
C MET A 179 -10.44 3.52 -10.97
N VAL A 180 -10.49 2.43 -11.73
CA VAL A 180 -9.53 2.14 -12.80
C VAL A 180 -9.58 3.22 -13.89
N VAL A 181 -10.77 3.63 -14.32
CA VAL A 181 -10.94 4.70 -15.31
C VAL A 181 -10.38 6.03 -14.79
N LEU A 182 -10.62 6.37 -13.52
CA LEU A 182 -10.04 7.57 -12.90
C LEU A 182 -8.52 7.51 -12.88
N VAL A 183 -7.92 6.38 -12.50
CA VAL A 183 -6.48 6.16 -12.49
C VAL A 183 -5.91 6.31 -13.91
N LEU A 184 -6.49 5.65 -14.90
CA LEU A 184 -6.04 5.72 -16.30
C LEU A 184 -6.17 7.12 -16.89
N SER A 185 -7.29 7.80 -16.64
CA SER A 185 -7.51 9.19 -17.06
C SER A 185 -6.42 10.09 -16.51
N PHE A 186 -6.08 9.90 -15.25
CA PHE A 186 -5.05 10.65 -14.56
C PHE A 186 -3.66 10.47 -15.18
N PHE A 187 -3.26 9.22 -15.49
CA PHE A 187 -2.01 8.94 -16.20
C PHE A 187 -2.00 9.55 -17.60
N PHE A 188 -3.13 9.54 -18.29
CA PHE A 188 -3.26 10.11 -19.63
C PHE A 188 -3.11 11.63 -19.64
N PHE A 189 -3.82 12.33 -18.74
CA PHE A 189 -3.75 13.79 -18.65
C PHE A 189 -2.34 14.29 -18.27
N THR A 190 -1.64 13.56 -17.42
CA THR A 190 -0.26 13.93 -17.05
C THR A 190 0.70 13.78 -18.23
N LYS A 191 0.56 12.73 -19.04
CA LYS A 191 1.35 12.57 -20.28
C LYS A 191 1.08 13.68 -21.31
N VAL A 192 -0.19 14.07 -21.48
CA VAL A 192 -0.59 15.13 -22.42
C VAL A 192 -0.04 16.49 -22.00
N LYS A 193 -0.04 16.80 -20.68
CA LYS A 193 0.56 18.05 -20.17
C LYS A 193 2.05 18.10 -20.42
N LEU A 194 2.77 17.02 -20.16
CA LEU A 194 4.22 16.92 -20.44
C LEU A 194 4.53 17.04 -21.94
N ALA A 195 3.68 16.50 -22.81
CA ALA A 195 3.86 16.59 -24.26
C ALA A 195 3.58 18.01 -24.82
N ARG A 196 2.75 18.80 -24.14
CA ARG A 196 2.40 20.17 -24.56
C ARG A 196 3.33 21.25 -24.00
N GLY A 197 4.38 20.89 -23.26
CA GLY A 197 5.38 21.87 -22.74
C GLY A 197 4.82 22.90 -21.78
N VAL A 198 3.64 22.65 -21.20
CA VAL A 198 3.02 23.51 -20.16
C VAL A 198 3.36 22.87 -18.82
N ALA A 199 4.54 23.23 -18.29
CA ALA A 199 4.95 22.93 -16.93
C ALA A 199 4.91 24.22 -16.11
#